data_e714c7b8b8c4b150356f1fae64be1391
#
_entry.id   e714c7b8b8c4b150356f1fae64be1391
#
_cell.length_a   1.000
_cell.length_b   1.000
_cell.length_c   1.000
_cell.angle_alpha   90.00
_cell.angle_beta   90.00
_cell.angle_gamma   90.00
#
_symmetry.space_group_name_H-M   'P 1'
#
loop_
_entity.id
_entity.type
_entity.pdbx_description
1 polymer ?
#
loop_
_entity_poly.entity_id
_entity_poly.type
_entity_poly.pdbx_seq_one_letter_code
_entity_poly.pdbx_strand_id
1 'polypeptide(L)'
;MQKILIVEDDIDIQDILKNHLIDAGYEVAVASDGVAGIAMFDDTIDLVLLDIMLPKIDGYGVCEVIRKRSQVPIIMLTALSDEENQLRRRG
;
A
#
# COMPACT_ATOMS: atom_id res chain seq x y z
N MET A 1 -9.80 -1.24 -17.48
CA MET A 1 -8.43 -1.19 -16.89
C MET A 1 -8.54 -1.30 -15.40
N GLN A 2 -7.72 -2.14 -14.78
CA GLN A 2 -7.75 -2.30 -13.32
C GLN A 2 -6.99 -1.16 -12.65
N LYS A 3 -7.51 -0.72 -11.53
CA LYS A 3 -6.93 0.39 -10.78
C LYS A 3 -6.37 -0.11 -9.45
N ILE A 4 -5.13 0.26 -9.18
CA ILE A 4 -4.40 -0.15 -7.98
C ILE A 4 -4.11 1.07 -7.14
N LEU A 5 -4.44 0.98 -5.84
CA LEU A 5 -4.07 2.00 -4.87
C LEU A 5 -2.83 1.54 -4.14
N ILE A 6 -1.79 2.38 -4.17
CA ILE A 6 -0.56 2.15 -3.41
C ILE A 6 -0.58 3.06 -2.20
N VAL A 7 -0.40 2.50 -1.01
CA VAL A 7 -0.30 3.27 0.23
C VAL A 7 1.08 3.03 0.81
N GLU A 8 1.97 3.99 0.62
CA GLU A 8 3.40 3.89 0.96
C GLU A 8 3.96 5.29 1.19
N ASP A 9 4.71 5.49 2.26
CA ASP A 9 5.28 6.81 2.56
C ASP A 9 6.63 7.06 1.92
N ASP A 10 7.35 6.02 1.51
CA ASP A 10 8.66 6.16 0.86
C ASP A 10 8.48 6.48 -0.62
N ILE A 11 8.94 7.65 -1.04
CA ILE A 11 8.76 8.12 -2.42
C ILE A 11 9.47 7.22 -3.42
N ASP A 12 10.64 6.72 -3.09
CA ASP A 12 11.39 5.84 -4.00
C ASP A 12 10.64 4.52 -4.23
N ILE A 13 10.07 3.95 -3.18
CA ILE A 13 9.28 2.73 -3.29
C ILE A 13 8.00 3.01 -4.08
N GLN A 14 7.33 4.14 -3.83
CA GLN A 14 6.16 4.55 -4.60
C GLN A 14 6.47 4.56 -6.09
N ASP A 15 7.59 5.21 -6.46
CA ASP A 15 7.96 5.35 -7.86
C ASP A 15 8.27 4.02 -8.51
N ILE A 16 8.99 3.15 -7.82
CA ILE A 16 9.31 1.81 -8.34
C ILE A 16 8.03 1.02 -8.60
N LEU A 17 7.14 0.95 -7.61
CA LEU A 17 5.89 0.21 -7.75
C LEU A 17 5.00 0.81 -8.84
N LYS A 18 4.84 2.14 -8.80
CA LYS A 18 4.02 2.84 -9.77
C LYS A 18 4.48 2.59 -11.20
N ASN A 19 5.79 2.73 -11.45
CA ASN A 19 6.31 2.57 -12.80
C ASN A 19 6.14 1.14 -13.30
N HIS A 20 6.40 0.14 -12.47
CA HIS A 20 6.18 -1.25 -12.85
C HIS A 20 4.72 -1.55 -13.18
N LEU A 21 3.80 -1.02 -12.38
CA LEU A 21 2.38 -1.28 -12.57
C LEU A 21 1.83 -0.56 -13.81
N ILE A 22 2.26 0.67 -14.04
CA ILE A 22 1.86 1.41 -15.24
C ILE A 22 2.37 0.69 -16.50
N ASP A 23 3.62 0.23 -16.47
CA ASP A 23 4.19 -0.52 -17.58
C ASP A 23 3.41 -1.82 -17.86
N ALA A 24 2.86 -2.42 -16.82
CA ALA A 24 2.05 -3.63 -16.94
C ALA A 24 0.60 -3.35 -17.39
N GLY A 25 0.22 -2.09 -17.55
CA GLY A 25 -1.09 -1.71 -18.07
C GLY A 25 -2.13 -1.36 -17.01
N TYR A 26 -1.73 -1.16 -15.76
CA TYR A 26 -2.65 -0.79 -14.69
C TYR A 26 -2.74 0.72 -14.51
N GLU A 27 -3.89 1.17 -14.03
CA GLU A 27 -4.07 2.53 -13.56
C GLU A 27 -3.64 2.56 -12.09
N VAL A 28 -2.91 3.59 -11.66
CA VAL A 28 -2.32 3.63 -10.32
C VAL A 28 -2.67 4.94 -9.63
N ALA A 29 -3.10 4.84 -8.37
CA ALA A 29 -3.24 5.96 -7.46
C ALA A 29 -2.26 5.74 -6.30
N VAL A 30 -1.67 6.81 -5.79
CA VAL A 30 -0.67 6.73 -4.72
C VAL A 30 -1.07 7.61 -3.55
N ALA A 31 -1.05 7.03 -2.36
CA ALA A 31 -1.24 7.75 -1.11
C ALA A 31 0.02 7.62 -0.27
N SER A 32 0.42 8.71 0.38
CA SER A 32 1.69 8.76 1.13
C SER A 32 1.54 8.41 2.61
N ASP A 33 0.32 8.25 3.09
CA ASP A 33 0.05 7.81 4.46
C ASP A 33 -1.31 7.11 4.54
N GLY A 34 -1.59 6.53 5.72
CA GLY A 34 -2.82 5.76 5.90
C GLY A 34 -4.08 6.60 5.80
N VAL A 35 -4.04 7.83 6.29
CA VAL A 35 -5.20 8.72 6.22
C VAL A 35 -5.52 9.05 4.77
N ALA A 36 -4.51 9.41 3.98
CA ALA A 36 -4.69 9.68 2.56
C ALA A 36 -5.17 8.42 1.81
N GLY A 37 -4.64 7.25 2.18
CA GLY A 37 -5.08 5.98 1.58
C GLY A 37 -6.55 5.72 1.80
N ILE A 38 -7.03 5.91 3.01
CA ILE A 38 -8.45 5.74 3.32
C ILE A 38 -9.30 6.75 2.55
N ALA A 39 -8.85 8.00 2.48
CA ALA A 39 -9.58 9.05 1.78
C ALA A 39 -9.64 8.80 0.27
N MET A 40 -8.60 8.22 -0.31
CA MET A 40 -8.54 7.95 -1.75
C MET A 40 -9.22 6.65 -2.14
N PHE A 41 -9.47 5.76 -1.19
CA PHE A 41 -10.12 4.49 -1.48
C PHE A 41 -11.58 4.72 -1.91
N ASP A 42 -11.97 4.09 -2.98
CA ASP A 42 -13.36 4.05 -3.44
C ASP A 42 -13.63 2.74 -4.20
N ASP A 43 -14.84 2.60 -4.72
CA ASP A 43 -15.26 1.37 -5.39
C ASP A 43 -14.57 1.14 -6.73
N THR A 44 -13.82 2.11 -7.25
CA THR A 44 -13.07 1.94 -8.51
C THR A 44 -11.74 1.22 -8.27
N ILE A 45 -11.30 1.09 -7.02
CA ILE A 45 -10.04 0.42 -6.69
C ILE A 45 -10.24 -1.10 -6.76
N ASP A 46 -9.39 -1.76 -7.51
CA ASP A 46 -9.45 -3.21 -7.72
C ASP A 46 -8.45 -3.97 -6.86
N LEU A 47 -7.40 -3.30 -6.38
CA LEU A 47 -6.36 -3.89 -5.55
C LEU A 47 -5.70 -2.80 -4.72
N VAL A 48 -5.37 -3.10 -3.47
CA VAL A 48 -4.61 -2.19 -2.61
C VAL A 48 -3.27 -2.82 -2.27
N LEU A 49 -2.18 -2.09 -2.50
CA LEU A 49 -0.84 -2.43 -2.03
C LEU A 49 -0.55 -1.51 -0.86
N LEU A 50 -0.34 -2.09 0.31
CA LEU A 50 -0.38 -1.37 1.57
C LEU A 50 0.87 -1.67 2.40
N ASP A 51 1.66 -0.64 2.68
CA ASP A 51 2.80 -0.76 3.57
C ASP A 51 2.30 -0.92 5.02
N ILE A 52 2.95 -1.80 5.77
CA ILE A 52 2.63 -2.03 7.18
C ILE A 52 3.09 -0.84 8.03
N MET A 53 4.26 -0.31 7.73
CA MET A 53 4.91 0.74 8.54
C MET A 53 4.59 2.12 7.99
N LEU A 54 3.41 2.62 8.30
CA LEU A 54 2.97 3.94 7.83
C LEU A 54 2.93 4.94 8.99
N PRO A 55 3.16 6.23 8.70
CA PRO A 55 2.90 7.27 9.69
C PRO A 55 1.38 7.44 9.90
N LYS A 56 1.00 7.99 11.04
CA LYS A 56 -0.38 8.31 11.45
C LYS A 56 -1.21 7.08 11.75
N ILE A 57 -1.60 6.32 10.73
CA ILE A 57 -2.33 5.05 10.87
C ILE A 57 -1.49 3.98 10.19
N ASP A 58 -1.14 2.91 10.91
CA ASP A 58 -0.34 1.85 10.31
C ASP A 58 -1.15 1.03 9.30
N GLY A 59 -0.45 0.15 8.58
CA GLY A 59 -1.08 -0.64 7.53
C GLY A 59 -2.24 -1.51 8.02
N TYR A 60 -2.13 -2.05 9.22
CA TYR A 60 -3.22 -2.87 9.78
C TYR A 60 -4.47 -2.05 10.03
N GLY A 61 -4.30 -0.81 10.53
CA GLY A 61 -5.42 0.10 10.73
C GLY A 61 -6.12 0.47 9.44
N VAL A 62 -5.35 0.75 8.39
CA VAL A 62 -5.90 1.04 7.08
C VAL A 62 -6.67 -0.15 6.53
N CYS A 63 -6.09 -1.35 6.64
CA CYS A 63 -6.72 -2.58 6.20
C CYS A 63 -8.07 -2.80 6.89
N GLU A 64 -8.13 -2.58 8.19
CA GLU A 64 -9.35 -2.73 8.97
C GLU A 64 -10.45 -1.80 8.48
N VAL A 65 -10.12 -0.52 8.24
CA VAL A 65 -11.09 0.46 7.75
C VAL A 65 -11.60 0.07 6.37
N ILE A 66 -10.71 -0.32 5.46
CA ILE A 66 -11.11 -0.71 4.11
C ILE A 66 -11.99 -1.96 4.14
N ARG A 67 -11.68 -2.94 4.99
CA ARG A 67 -12.47 -4.17 5.09
C ARG A 67 -13.90 -3.95 5.56
N LYS A 68 -14.17 -2.87 6.28
CA LYS A 68 -15.55 -2.50 6.64
C LYS A 68 -16.38 -2.04 5.45
N ARG A 69 -15.70 -1.60 4.38
CA ARG A 69 -16.35 -1.05 3.19
C ARG A 69 -16.34 -2.01 2.01
N SER A 70 -15.34 -2.89 1.91
CA SER A 70 -15.09 -3.60 0.67
C SER A 70 -14.34 -4.91 0.92
N GLN A 71 -14.53 -5.85 0.00
CA GLN A 71 -13.79 -7.11 -0.05
C GLN A 71 -12.62 -7.04 -1.04
N VAL A 72 -12.21 -5.83 -1.43
CA VAL A 72 -11.10 -5.65 -2.37
C VAL A 72 -9.84 -6.37 -1.87
N PRO A 73 -9.09 -7.05 -2.75
CA PRO A 73 -7.83 -7.66 -2.34
C PRO A 73 -6.85 -6.62 -1.81
N ILE A 74 -6.23 -6.93 -0.70
CA ILE A 74 -5.20 -6.08 -0.08
C ILE A 74 -3.95 -6.92 0.09
N ILE A 75 -2.84 -6.44 -0.48
CA ILE A 75 -1.53 -7.07 -0.29
C ILE A 75 -0.73 -6.18 0.65
N MET A 76 -0.35 -6.74 1.79
CA MET A 76 0.49 -6.04 2.77
C MET A 76 1.94 -6.14 2.35
N LEU A 77 2.61 -5.00 2.27
CA LEU A 77 4.01 -4.92 1.91
C LEU A 77 4.85 -4.77 3.17
N THR A 78 5.95 -5.49 3.22
CA THR A 78 6.94 -5.31 4.29
C THR A 78 8.04 -4.41 3.74
N ALA A 79 8.34 -3.32 4.43
CA ALA A 79 9.45 -2.47 4.03
C ALA A 79 10.76 -3.26 4.08
N LEU A 80 11.66 -2.98 3.13
CA LEU A 80 12.96 -3.65 3.10
C LEU A 80 13.72 -3.47 4.41
N SER A 81 13.62 -2.30 5.02
CA SER A 81 14.24 -2.04 6.31
C SER A 81 13.69 -2.93 7.42
N ASP A 82 12.40 -3.24 7.37
CA ASP A 82 11.79 -4.15 8.35
C ASP A 82 12.30 -5.57 8.19
N GLU A 83 12.42 -6.04 6.96
CA GLU A 83 12.97 -7.35 6.69
C GLU A 83 14.41 -7.46 7.18
N GLU A 84 15.22 -6.46 6.91
CA GLU A 84 16.59 -6.40 7.41
C GLU A 84 16.63 -6.44 8.93
N ASN A 85 15.79 -5.69 9.58
CA ASN A 85 15.72 -5.66 11.04
C ASN A 85 15.29 -7.00 11.60
N GLN A 86 14.34 -7.66 10.98
CA GLN A 86 13.91 -8.99 11.41
C GLN A 86 15.03 -10.01 11.26
N LEU A 87 15.75 -9.97 10.17
CA LEU A 87 16.89 -10.87 9.95
C LEU A 87 17.99 -10.64 10.97
N ARG A 88 18.28 -9.40 11.27
CA ARG A 88 19.28 -9.04 12.29
C ARG A 88 18.89 -9.54 13.67
N ARG A 89 17.61 -9.45 14.02
CA ARG A 89 17.12 -9.91 15.31
C ARG A 89 17.24 -11.41 15.47
N ARG A 90 17.10 -12.13 14.39
CA ARG A 90 17.20 -13.59 14.41
C ARG A 90 18.63 -14.09 14.49
N GLY A 91 19.53 -13.29 14.03
CA GLY A 91 20.86 -13.69 13.91
C GLY A 91 21.85 -12.98 14.69
#